data_ae2fefe45989ac9151cec6380621a906
#
_entry.id   ae2fefe45989ac9151cec6380621a906
#
_cell.length_a   1.000
_cell.length_b   1.000
_cell.length_c   1.000
_cell.angle_alpha   90.00
_cell.angle_beta   90.00
_cell.angle_gamma   90.00
#
_symmetry.space_group_name_H-M   'P 1'
#
loop_
_entity.id
_entity.type
_entity.pdbx_description
1 polymer ?
#
loop_
_entity_poly.entity_id
_entity_poly.type
_entity_poly.pdbx_seq_one_letter_code
_entity_poly.pdbx_strand_id
1 'polypeptide(L)'
;MKTILIIPYRDRVNHLMYFLNNSLPKLVEAIPNLEVIVVEQTHGKRFNRGATINIGYDYYKNDDYYYITQDVDVNPQIPEAINFYANEVKDNKFLGIYSDGDTLGGIVKFLGSTFSKTNGFPNDYWGWGHEDKELENRARHFNCEIEKLITFHEFDRKKKYFKIFEDNHIREECGKWHDAYANFDRHSKDVQIINIKNNGLTTLKYKIIKESILKPNVKKIKVEIL
;
A
#
# COMPACT_ATOMS: atom_id res chain seq x y z
N MET A 1 -20.00 -6.35 0.04
CA MET A 1 -19.21 -5.11 0.28
C MET A 1 -18.22 -4.95 -0.88
N LYS A 2 -17.90 -3.74 -1.31
CA LYS A 2 -16.93 -3.49 -2.38
C LYS A 2 -15.51 -3.53 -1.82
N THR A 3 -14.56 -4.08 -2.60
CA THR A 3 -13.14 -4.11 -2.26
C THR A 3 -12.33 -3.35 -3.29
N ILE A 4 -11.47 -2.43 -2.86
CA ILE A 4 -10.55 -1.66 -3.70
C ILE A 4 -9.12 -2.11 -3.42
N LEU A 5 -8.44 -2.65 -4.44
CA LEU A 5 -7.01 -2.96 -4.37
C LEU A 5 -6.21 -1.78 -4.93
N ILE A 6 -5.37 -1.17 -4.11
CA ILE A 6 -4.54 -0.01 -4.46
C ILE A 6 -3.11 -0.48 -4.72
N ILE A 7 -2.60 -0.22 -5.91
CA ILE A 7 -1.22 -0.53 -6.31
C ILE A 7 -0.46 0.79 -6.53
N PRO A 8 0.42 1.19 -5.60
CA PRO A 8 1.38 2.26 -5.82
C PRO A 8 2.37 1.87 -6.91
N TYR A 9 2.57 2.75 -7.91
CA TYR A 9 3.26 2.34 -9.12
C TYR A 9 4.17 3.42 -9.71
N ARG A 10 5.35 3.02 -10.15
CA ARG A 10 6.21 3.76 -11.09
C ARG A 10 7.23 2.81 -11.72
N ASP A 11 7.34 2.84 -13.06
CA ASP A 11 8.40 2.20 -13.87
C ASP A 11 8.61 0.68 -13.65
N ARG A 12 7.54 -0.03 -13.29
CA ARG A 12 7.57 -1.47 -12.98
C ARG A 12 6.67 -2.27 -13.92
N VAL A 13 6.79 -2.03 -15.24
CA VAL A 13 5.87 -2.59 -16.24
C VAL A 13 5.79 -4.11 -16.18
N ASN A 14 6.93 -4.80 -16.05
CA ASN A 14 6.96 -6.27 -16.00
C ASN A 14 6.23 -6.83 -14.77
N HIS A 15 6.39 -6.18 -13.62
CA HIS A 15 5.70 -6.57 -12.38
C HIS A 15 4.19 -6.34 -12.50
N LEU A 16 3.78 -5.20 -13.04
CA LEU A 16 2.37 -4.90 -13.29
C LEU A 16 1.76 -5.90 -14.27
N MET A 17 2.45 -6.22 -15.37
CA MET A 17 1.98 -7.21 -16.34
C MET A 17 1.87 -8.60 -15.71
N TYR A 18 2.81 -8.98 -14.85
CA TYR A 18 2.71 -10.24 -14.11
C TYR A 18 1.47 -10.26 -13.21
N PHE A 19 1.24 -9.21 -12.44
CA PHE A 19 0.05 -9.08 -11.59
C PHE A 19 -1.24 -9.20 -12.43
N LEU A 20 -1.35 -8.43 -13.50
CA LEU A 20 -2.54 -8.39 -14.36
C LEU A 20 -2.87 -9.74 -15.03
N ASN A 21 -1.86 -10.54 -15.33
CA ASN A 21 -2.04 -11.79 -16.06
C ASN A 21 -2.09 -13.04 -15.15
N ASN A 22 -1.50 -13.00 -13.96
CA ASN A 22 -1.37 -14.18 -13.10
C ASN A 22 -2.12 -14.06 -11.77
N SER A 23 -2.08 -12.90 -11.11
CA SER A 23 -2.67 -12.71 -9.78
C SER A 23 -4.11 -12.19 -9.86
N LEU A 24 -4.35 -11.19 -10.71
CA LEU A 24 -5.64 -10.54 -10.83
C LEU A 24 -6.80 -11.50 -11.14
N PRO A 25 -6.70 -12.45 -12.11
CA PRO A 25 -7.82 -13.35 -12.41
C PRO A 25 -8.27 -14.15 -11.18
N LYS A 26 -7.31 -14.64 -10.39
CA LYS A 26 -7.58 -15.42 -9.17
C LYS A 26 -8.20 -14.55 -8.08
N LEU A 27 -7.73 -13.30 -7.95
CA LEU A 27 -8.27 -12.36 -6.95
C LEU A 27 -9.71 -11.94 -7.31
N VAL A 28 -10.01 -11.74 -8.59
CA VAL A 28 -11.38 -11.40 -9.06
C VAL A 28 -12.34 -12.57 -8.83
N GLU A 29 -11.89 -13.80 -9.02
CA GLU A 29 -12.68 -15.00 -8.72
C GLU A 29 -12.98 -15.12 -7.21
N ALA A 30 -12.00 -14.85 -6.36
CA ALA A 30 -12.11 -15.02 -4.91
C ALA A 30 -12.81 -13.86 -4.19
N ILE A 31 -12.78 -12.66 -4.77
CA ILE A 31 -13.31 -11.43 -4.13
C ILE A 31 -14.39 -10.81 -5.01
N PRO A 32 -15.67 -11.07 -4.73
CA PRO A 32 -16.76 -10.42 -5.43
C PRO A 32 -16.66 -8.89 -5.33
N ASN A 33 -16.91 -8.20 -6.45
CA ASN A 33 -16.85 -6.72 -6.53
C ASN A 33 -15.45 -6.13 -6.25
N LEU A 34 -14.38 -6.85 -6.61
CA LEU A 34 -13.02 -6.32 -6.59
C LEU A 34 -12.82 -5.31 -7.74
N GLU A 35 -12.38 -4.11 -7.39
CA GLU A 35 -11.79 -3.15 -8.32
C GLU A 35 -10.33 -2.89 -7.96
N VAL A 36 -9.52 -2.64 -8.97
CA VAL A 36 -8.10 -2.33 -8.80
C VAL A 36 -7.82 -0.92 -9.32
N ILE A 37 -7.08 -0.15 -8.52
CA ILE A 37 -6.54 1.13 -8.94
C ILE A 37 -5.02 1.11 -8.90
N VAL A 38 -4.39 1.33 -10.05
CA VAL A 38 -2.95 1.52 -10.18
C VAL A 38 -2.69 3.02 -10.14
N VAL A 39 -2.02 3.49 -9.11
CA VAL A 39 -1.69 4.91 -8.93
C VAL A 39 -0.25 5.14 -9.38
N GLU A 40 -0.08 5.64 -10.61
CA GLU A 40 1.22 5.95 -11.21
C GLU A 40 1.67 7.36 -10.85
N GLN A 41 2.73 7.48 -10.06
CA GLN A 41 3.34 8.78 -9.83
C GLN A 41 4.16 9.26 -11.03
N THR A 42 4.05 10.55 -11.39
CA THR A 42 4.90 11.19 -12.41
C THR A 42 6.37 11.22 -11.98
N HIS A 43 7.27 11.38 -12.97
CA HIS A 43 8.69 11.65 -12.71
C HIS A 43 8.92 13.06 -12.15
N GLY A 44 10.15 13.37 -11.78
CA GLY A 44 10.60 14.70 -11.30
C GLY A 44 10.77 14.81 -9.80
N LYS A 45 10.03 14.01 -9.00
CA LYS A 45 10.24 13.85 -7.56
C LYS A 45 10.58 12.39 -7.23
N ARG A 46 11.16 12.13 -6.06
CA ARG A 46 11.34 10.77 -5.55
C ARG A 46 9.98 10.07 -5.42
N PHE A 47 9.95 8.74 -5.46
CA PHE A 47 8.69 8.00 -5.30
C PHE A 47 8.14 8.19 -3.89
N ASN A 48 6.84 8.44 -3.80
CA ASN A 48 6.14 8.56 -2.52
C ASN A 48 5.02 7.51 -2.45
N ARG A 49 5.39 6.34 -1.90
CA ARG A 49 4.48 5.21 -1.76
C ARG A 49 3.25 5.56 -0.92
N GLY A 50 3.45 6.20 0.23
CA GLY A 50 2.37 6.56 1.15
C GLY A 50 1.36 7.50 0.49
N ALA A 51 1.83 8.58 -0.13
CA ALA A 51 0.94 9.52 -0.82
C ALA A 51 0.19 8.87 -2.00
N THR A 52 0.84 7.98 -2.78
CA THR A 52 0.14 7.26 -3.87
C THR A 52 -0.95 6.34 -3.35
N ILE A 53 -0.78 5.70 -2.20
CA ILE A 53 -1.83 4.92 -1.55
C ILE A 53 -2.96 5.83 -1.06
N ASN A 54 -2.65 6.94 -0.41
CA ASN A 54 -3.64 7.93 0.02
C ASN A 54 -4.48 8.43 -1.16
N ILE A 55 -3.87 8.69 -2.32
CA ILE A 55 -4.57 9.08 -3.56
C ILE A 55 -5.51 7.98 -4.04
N GLY A 56 -5.08 6.72 -4.02
CA GLY A 56 -5.93 5.59 -4.38
C GLY A 56 -7.15 5.44 -3.47
N TYR A 57 -6.98 5.69 -2.18
CA TYR A 57 -8.08 5.75 -1.23
C TYR A 57 -9.00 6.96 -1.51
N ASP A 58 -8.45 8.16 -1.65
CA ASP A 58 -9.21 9.40 -1.86
C ASP A 58 -10.03 9.36 -3.15
N TYR A 59 -9.53 8.69 -4.18
CA TYR A 59 -10.23 8.51 -5.46
C TYR A 59 -11.57 7.77 -5.32
N TYR A 60 -11.65 6.80 -4.41
CA TYR A 60 -12.88 6.04 -4.14
C TYR A 60 -13.60 6.47 -2.86
N LYS A 61 -12.91 7.03 -1.92
CA LYS A 61 -13.28 7.54 -0.59
C LYS A 61 -14.65 7.09 -0.10
N ASN A 62 -14.66 5.94 0.55
CA ASN A 62 -15.88 5.37 1.14
C ASN A 62 -15.51 4.58 2.40
N ASP A 63 -16.12 4.92 3.52
CA ASP A 63 -15.82 4.33 4.81
C ASP A 63 -16.27 2.86 4.93
N ASP A 64 -17.26 2.45 4.14
CA ASP A 64 -17.82 1.09 4.12
C ASP A 64 -17.12 0.14 3.15
N TYR A 65 -16.13 0.62 2.37
CA TYR A 65 -15.38 -0.25 1.46
C TYR A 65 -14.20 -0.89 2.16
N TYR A 66 -13.86 -2.11 1.75
CA TYR A 66 -12.56 -2.67 2.04
C TYR A 66 -11.51 -2.08 1.09
N TYR A 67 -10.37 -1.78 1.65
CA TYR A 67 -9.17 -1.40 0.89
C TYR A 67 -8.07 -2.41 1.15
N ILE A 68 -7.34 -2.73 0.10
CA ILE A 68 -6.11 -3.53 0.17
C ILE A 68 -5.01 -2.72 -0.50
N THR A 69 -3.92 -2.45 0.22
CA THR A 69 -2.71 -1.92 -0.40
C THR A 69 -1.82 -3.07 -0.80
N GLN A 70 -1.17 -2.99 -1.95
CA GLN A 70 -0.28 -4.04 -2.42
C GLN A 70 0.88 -3.47 -3.22
N ASP A 71 2.11 -3.83 -2.85
CA ASP A 71 3.27 -3.53 -3.67
C ASP A 71 3.24 -4.38 -4.94
N VAL A 72 3.52 -3.76 -6.09
CA VAL A 72 3.39 -4.40 -7.41
C VAL A 72 4.35 -5.59 -7.61
N ASP A 73 5.41 -5.66 -6.82
CA ASP A 73 6.42 -6.71 -6.85
C ASP A 73 6.12 -7.89 -5.91
N VAL A 74 5.01 -7.87 -5.16
CA VAL A 74 4.58 -8.96 -4.28
C VAL A 74 3.26 -9.52 -4.78
N ASN A 75 3.21 -10.82 -5.11
CA ASN A 75 2.08 -11.44 -5.77
C ASN A 75 1.68 -12.77 -5.10
N PRO A 76 0.39 -13.03 -4.81
CA PRO A 76 -0.05 -14.31 -4.24
C PRO A 76 0.16 -15.44 -5.24
N GLN A 77 0.70 -16.59 -4.77
CA GLN A 77 1.03 -17.74 -5.62
C GLN A 77 0.03 -18.88 -5.50
N ILE A 78 -0.42 -19.16 -4.28
CA ILE A 78 -1.23 -20.36 -3.95
C ILE A 78 -2.63 -19.94 -3.47
N PRO A 79 -3.63 -20.86 -3.54
CA PRO A 79 -5.00 -20.55 -3.15
C PRO A 79 -5.13 -19.99 -1.73
N GLU A 80 -4.36 -20.49 -0.77
CA GLU A 80 -4.40 -20.00 0.61
C GLU A 80 -3.97 -18.52 0.70
N ALA A 81 -2.99 -18.09 -0.10
CA ALA A 81 -2.60 -16.68 -0.16
C ALA A 81 -3.72 -15.81 -0.76
N ILE A 82 -4.44 -16.32 -1.76
CA ILE A 82 -5.62 -15.66 -2.31
C ILE A 82 -6.72 -15.51 -1.24
N ASN A 83 -6.95 -16.56 -0.45
CA ASN A 83 -7.95 -16.54 0.63
C ASN A 83 -7.66 -15.44 1.68
N PHE A 84 -6.39 -15.13 1.95
CA PHE A 84 -6.05 -14.04 2.86
C PHE A 84 -6.61 -12.68 2.41
N TYR A 85 -6.68 -12.43 1.10
CA TYR A 85 -7.31 -11.21 0.56
C TYR A 85 -8.82 -11.19 0.72
N ALA A 86 -9.46 -12.36 0.72
CA ALA A 86 -10.90 -12.50 0.90
C ALA A 86 -11.33 -12.36 2.37
N ASN A 87 -10.43 -12.56 3.34
CA ASN A 87 -10.75 -12.47 4.77
C ASN A 87 -11.46 -11.14 5.09
N GLU A 88 -12.51 -11.22 5.90
CA GLU A 88 -13.17 -10.04 6.44
C GLU A 88 -12.27 -9.33 7.46
N VAL A 89 -12.33 -8.02 7.47
CA VAL A 89 -11.63 -7.18 8.45
C VAL A 89 -12.66 -6.31 9.16
N LYS A 90 -12.68 -6.37 10.48
CA LYS A 90 -13.58 -5.56 11.31
C LYS A 90 -13.13 -4.09 11.28
N ASP A 91 -14.06 -3.19 11.60
CA ASP A 91 -13.71 -1.81 11.85
C ASP A 91 -12.66 -1.68 12.97
N ASN A 92 -11.85 -0.65 12.87
CA ASN A 92 -10.75 -0.39 13.81
C ASN A 92 -9.65 -1.48 13.80
N LYS A 93 -9.48 -2.18 12.66
CA LYS A 93 -8.46 -3.23 12.50
C LYS A 93 -7.68 -3.07 11.20
N PHE A 94 -6.36 -3.28 11.27
CA PHE A 94 -5.49 -3.50 10.12
C PHE A 94 -5.08 -4.98 10.06
N LEU A 95 -5.23 -5.59 8.89
CA LEU A 95 -4.77 -6.94 8.60
C LEU A 95 -3.55 -6.89 7.68
N GLY A 96 -2.37 -7.10 8.22
CA GLY A 96 -1.14 -7.29 7.46
C GLY A 96 -1.14 -8.69 6.84
N ILE A 97 -1.53 -8.80 5.58
CA ILE A 97 -1.52 -10.07 4.84
C ILE A 97 -0.08 -10.51 4.58
N TYR A 98 0.77 -9.56 4.16
CA TYR A 98 2.21 -9.71 4.04
C TYR A 98 2.87 -8.45 4.57
N SER A 99 3.48 -8.53 5.75
CA SER A 99 3.93 -7.36 6.50
C SER A 99 5.09 -7.72 7.42
N ASP A 100 5.89 -6.75 7.84
CA ASP A 100 7.00 -7.02 8.78
C ASP A 100 6.60 -6.73 10.23
N GLY A 101 7.51 -7.04 11.16
CA GLY A 101 7.31 -7.01 12.61
C GLY A 101 6.71 -5.71 13.15
N ASP A 102 7.23 -4.57 12.75
CA ASP A 102 6.81 -3.23 13.21
C ASP A 102 6.34 -2.31 12.08
N THR A 103 5.90 -2.89 10.95
CA THR A 103 5.44 -2.13 9.78
C THR A 103 4.08 -2.63 9.27
N LEU A 104 3.28 -1.72 8.73
CA LEU A 104 2.11 -2.00 7.91
C LEU A 104 2.46 -1.76 6.43
N GLY A 105 3.50 -2.47 5.96
CA GLY A 105 3.96 -2.46 4.57
C GLY A 105 3.51 -3.68 3.77
N GLY A 106 3.97 -3.79 2.53
CA GLY A 106 3.70 -4.93 1.64
C GLY A 106 2.25 -5.04 1.22
N ILE A 107 1.48 -5.94 1.88
CA ILE A 107 0.04 -6.14 1.60
C ILE A 107 -0.75 -5.97 2.88
N VAL A 108 -1.61 -4.96 2.93
CA VAL A 108 -2.42 -4.63 4.11
C VAL A 108 -3.87 -4.40 3.73
N LYS A 109 -4.80 -4.99 4.49
CA LYS A 109 -6.25 -4.82 4.32
C LYS A 109 -6.87 -4.10 5.51
N PHE A 110 -7.82 -3.21 5.24
CA PHE A 110 -8.54 -2.42 6.25
C PHE A 110 -9.90 -1.93 5.71
N LEU A 111 -10.78 -1.48 6.59
CA LEU A 111 -11.97 -0.69 6.22
C LEU A 111 -11.60 0.77 5.97
N GLY A 112 -12.35 1.43 5.09
CA GLY A 112 -12.18 2.84 4.80
C GLY A 112 -12.28 3.73 6.04
N SER A 113 -13.24 3.44 6.93
CA SER A 113 -13.39 4.09 8.24
C SER A 113 -12.12 4.02 9.10
N THR A 114 -11.47 2.87 9.17
CA THR A 114 -10.23 2.67 9.91
C THR A 114 -9.10 3.52 9.33
N PHE A 115 -8.96 3.54 8.01
CA PHE A 115 -7.91 4.31 7.33
C PHE A 115 -8.14 5.82 7.44
N SER A 116 -9.37 6.26 7.28
CA SER A 116 -9.80 7.64 7.49
C SER A 116 -9.50 8.13 8.92
N LYS A 117 -9.84 7.32 9.92
CA LYS A 117 -9.57 7.59 11.34
C LYS A 117 -8.08 7.81 11.62
N THR A 118 -7.20 7.03 11.00
CA THR A 118 -5.74 7.16 11.18
C THR A 118 -5.12 8.27 10.33
N ASN A 119 -5.91 8.97 9.51
CA ASN A 119 -5.47 9.95 8.52
C ASN A 119 -4.54 9.37 7.44
N GLY A 120 -4.60 8.05 7.20
CA GLY A 120 -3.82 7.37 6.18
C GLY A 120 -2.30 7.39 6.41
N PHE A 121 -1.55 7.26 5.33
CA PHE A 121 -0.09 7.40 5.34
C PHE A 121 0.35 8.86 5.47
N PRO A 122 1.55 9.14 5.99
CA PRO A 122 2.15 10.47 5.86
C PRO A 122 2.45 10.81 4.39
N ASN A 123 2.33 12.09 4.02
CA ASN A 123 2.54 12.56 2.64
C ASN A 123 3.98 13.01 2.35
N ASP A 124 4.84 13.07 3.35
CA ASP A 124 6.16 13.69 3.26
C ASP A 124 7.33 12.70 3.36
N TYR A 125 7.04 11.40 3.25
CA TYR A 125 8.05 10.34 3.18
C TYR A 125 8.39 10.07 1.70
N TRP A 126 9.44 10.70 1.23
CA TRP A 126 9.92 10.58 -0.14
C TRP A 126 11.06 9.56 -0.24
N GLY A 127 11.02 8.74 -1.30
CA GLY A 127 11.97 7.68 -1.49
C GLY A 127 11.64 6.43 -0.69
N TRP A 128 12.63 5.76 -0.13
CA TRP A 128 12.44 4.47 0.51
C TRP A 128 12.45 4.56 2.04
N GLY A 129 11.44 3.91 2.65
CA GLY A 129 11.45 3.49 4.05
C GLY A 129 10.65 4.36 5.01
N HIS A 130 10.20 3.72 6.09
CA HIS A 130 9.55 4.25 7.28
C HIS A 130 8.12 4.80 7.12
N GLU A 131 7.56 4.96 5.93
CA GLU A 131 6.16 5.37 5.77
C GLU A 131 5.18 4.31 6.31
N ASP A 132 5.56 3.05 6.20
CA ASP A 132 4.82 1.89 6.68
C ASP A 132 4.93 1.70 8.20
N LYS A 133 6.07 2.03 8.79
CA LYS A 133 6.24 2.13 10.24
C LYS A 133 5.39 3.24 10.82
N GLU A 134 5.34 4.38 10.14
CA GLU A 134 4.50 5.51 10.58
C GLU A 134 3.01 5.16 10.49
N LEU A 135 2.56 4.42 9.48
CA LEU A 135 1.18 3.94 9.46
C LEU A 135 0.88 3.02 10.67
N GLU A 136 1.79 2.11 11.02
CA GLU A 136 1.62 1.27 12.21
C GLU A 136 1.59 2.10 13.50
N ASN A 137 2.47 3.09 13.60
CA ASN A 137 2.49 4.02 14.73
C ASN A 137 1.13 4.75 14.87
N ARG A 138 0.56 5.24 13.78
CA ARG A 138 -0.77 5.85 13.75
C ARG A 138 -1.86 4.87 14.16
N ALA A 139 -1.84 3.64 13.64
CA ALA A 139 -2.78 2.60 14.03
C ALA A 139 -2.74 2.35 15.54
N ARG A 140 -1.55 2.26 16.15
CA ARG A 140 -1.36 2.11 17.60
C ARG A 140 -1.85 3.33 18.37
N HIS A 141 -1.57 4.54 17.89
CA HIS A 141 -2.04 5.79 18.50
C HIS A 141 -3.57 5.86 18.59
N PHE A 142 -4.26 5.36 17.56
CA PHE A 142 -5.73 5.31 17.53
C PHE A 142 -6.31 4.01 18.13
N ASN A 143 -5.51 3.20 18.82
CA ASN A 143 -5.90 1.92 19.42
C ASN A 143 -6.55 0.97 18.40
N CYS A 144 -6.04 0.95 17.16
CA CYS A 144 -6.47 -0.03 16.20
C CYS A 144 -5.85 -1.40 16.49
N GLU A 145 -6.64 -2.46 16.31
CA GLU A 145 -6.12 -3.83 16.31
C GLU A 145 -5.20 -4.03 15.10
N ILE A 146 -4.08 -4.71 15.29
CA ILE A 146 -3.13 -5.07 14.22
C ILE A 146 -2.92 -6.57 14.25
N GLU A 147 -3.28 -7.24 13.17
CA GLU A 147 -3.02 -8.66 12.94
C GLU A 147 -2.08 -8.81 11.74
N LYS A 148 -1.11 -9.72 11.81
CA LYS A 148 -0.17 -10.01 10.71
C LYS A 148 -0.16 -11.51 10.43
N LEU A 149 -0.41 -11.90 9.17
CA LEU A 149 -0.53 -13.30 8.76
C LEU A 149 0.81 -13.89 8.33
N ILE A 150 1.53 -13.20 7.47
CA ILE A 150 2.85 -13.60 6.95
C ILE A 150 3.82 -12.45 7.14
N THR A 151 4.91 -12.70 7.86
CA THR A 151 5.94 -11.69 8.10
C THR A 151 7.14 -11.87 7.16
N PHE A 152 7.92 -10.81 6.97
CA PHE A 152 9.12 -10.86 6.12
C PHE A 152 10.21 -11.78 6.68
N HIS A 153 10.20 -12.02 8.00
CA HIS A 153 11.15 -12.91 8.67
C HIS A 153 10.84 -14.39 8.49
N GLU A 154 9.61 -14.74 8.13
CA GLU A 154 9.21 -16.11 7.84
C GLU A 154 9.61 -16.53 6.41
N PHE A 155 10.91 -16.67 6.18
CA PHE A 155 11.49 -16.81 4.85
C PHE A 155 10.85 -17.92 4.00
N ASP A 156 10.64 -19.10 4.56
CA ASP A 156 10.03 -20.22 3.84
C ASP A 156 8.54 -20.01 3.60
N ARG A 157 7.82 -19.47 4.59
CA ARG A 157 6.39 -19.15 4.44
C ARG A 157 6.18 -18.07 3.41
N LYS A 158 6.92 -16.95 3.45
CA LYS A 158 6.74 -15.87 2.48
C LYS A 158 6.97 -16.36 1.04
N LYS A 159 7.99 -17.17 0.78
CA LYS A 159 8.25 -17.74 -0.55
C LYS A 159 7.22 -18.76 -0.99
N LYS A 160 6.62 -19.49 -0.04
CA LYS A 160 5.52 -20.41 -0.33
C LYS A 160 4.25 -19.66 -0.75
N TYR A 161 3.90 -18.60 -0.04
CA TYR A 161 2.65 -17.88 -0.26
C TYR A 161 2.75 -16.81 -1.34
N PHE A 162 3.89 -16.15 -1.49
CA PHE A 162 4.07 -15.00 -2.37
C PHE A 162 5.25 -15.14 -3.30
N LYS A 163 5.05 -14.81 -4.57
CA LYS A 163 6.12 -14.50 -5.51
C LYS A 163 6.55 -13.07 -5.29
N ILE A 164 7.81 -12.90 -4.94
CA ILE A 164 8.43 -11.60 -4.68
C ILE A 164 9.47 -11.36 -5.77
N PHE A 165 9.37 -10.23 -6.48
CA PHE A 165 10.37 -9.80 -7.44
C PHE A 165 11.42 -8.95 -6.72
N GLU A 166 12.66 -9.41 -6.73
CA GLU A 166 13.79 -8.72 -6.09
C GLU A 166 14.58 -7.93 -7.15
N ASP A 167 14.30 -6.64 -7.28
CA ASP A 167 15.04 -5.72 -8.18
C ASP A 167 16.02 -4.86 -7.37
N ASN A 168 17.09 -5.49 -6.88
CA ASN A 168 18.07 -4.83 -6.02
C ASN A 168 18.69 -3.58 -6.67
N HIS A 169 19.00 -3.62 -7.97
CA HIS A 169 19.60 -2.49 -8.70
C HIS A 169 18.70 -1.25 -8.73
N ILE A 170 17.36 -1.41 -8.90
CA ILE A 170 16.43 -0.27 -8.91
C ILE A 170 16.39 0.42 -7.54
N ARG A 171 16.51 -0.34 -6.46
CA ARG A 171 16.57 0.21 -5.10
C ARG A 171 17.86 0.96 -4.83
N GLU A 172 18.98 0.52 -5.38
CA GLU A 172 20.28 1.18 -5.28
C GLU A 172 20.32 2.49 -6.06
N GLU A 173 19.85 2.50 -7.31
CA GLU A 173 19.74 3.68 -8.15
C GLU A 173 18.83 4.77 -7.56
N CYS A 174 17.82 4.39 -6.78
CA CYS A 174 16.92 5.33 -6.10
C CYS A 174 17.49 5.97 -4.83
N GLY A 175 18.76 5.77 -4.51
CA GLY A 175 19.38 6.36 -3.32
C GLY A 175 18.84 5.81 -2.00
N LYS A 176 18.47 4.53 -1.98
CA LYS A 176 17.82 3.81 -0.89
C LYS A 176 18.32 4.16 0.51
N TRP A 177 19.63 4.13 0.71
CA TRP A 177 20.20 4.36 2.05
C TRP A 177 20.08 5.81 2.50
N HIS A 178 20.29 6.77 1.60
CA HIS A 178 20.14 8.18 1.92
C HIS A 178 18.68 8.51 2.30
N ASP A 179 17.73 7.97 1.54
CA ASP A 179 16.31 8.16 1.83
C ASP A 179 15.90 7.49 3.14
N ALA A 180 16.41 6.28 3.40
CA ALA A 180 16.14 5.56 4.64
C ALA A 180 16.60 6.34 5.87
N TYR A 181 17.76 6.95 5.85
CA TYR A 181 18.25 7.79 6.97
C TYR A 181 17.39 9.03 7.18
N ALA A 182 17.07 9.76 6.09
CA ALA A 182 16.22 10.94 6.20
C ALA A 182 14.81 10.61 6.72
N ASN A 183 14.24 9.50 6.27
CA ASN A 183 12.94 9.04 6.71
C ASN A 183 12.99 8.45 8.13
N PHE A 184 14.09 7.83 8.55
CA PHE A 184 14.31 7.41 9.93
C PHE A 184 14.30 8.60 10.90
N ASP A 185 15.04 9.66 10.59
CA ASP A 185 15.06 10.88 11.41
C ASP A 185 13.67 11.50 11.52
N ARG A 186 12.90 11.48 10.42
CA ARG A 186 11.53 11.97 10.40
C ARG A 186 10.63 11.11 11.28
N HIS A 187 10.64 9.80 11.09
CA HIS A 187 9.86 8.86 11.90
C HIS A 187 10.16 8.96 13.39
N SER A 188 11.44 9.12 13.74
CA SER A 188 11.85 9.30 15.15
C SER A 188 11.23 10.54 15.78
N LYS A 189 11.02 11.60 15.01
CA LYS A 189 10.32 12.82 15.46
C LYS A 189 8.80 12.62 15.51
N ASP A 190 8.22 11.96 14.51
CA ASP A 190 6.79 11.68 14.43
C ASP A 190 6.32 10.77 15.58
N VAL A 191 7.14 9.78 15.98
CA VAL A 191 6.85 8.94 17.16
C VAL A 191 6.78 9.76 18.45
N GLN A 192 7.59 10.81 18.58
CA GLN A 192 7.64 11.66 19.79
C GLN A 192 6.56 12.75 19.78
N ILE A 193 6.28 13.30 18.60
CA ILE A 193 5.32 14.41 18.39
C ILE A 193 4.47 14.05 17.18
N ILE A 194 3.45 13.22 17.38
CA ILE A 194 2.60 12.75 16.28
C ILE A 194 1.74 13.90 15.77
N ASN A 195 2.16 14.51 14.67
CA ASN A 195 1.37 15.53 13.98
C ASN A 195 0.46 14.90 12.90
N ILE A 196 -0.28 13.86 13.29
CA ILE A 196 -1.13 13.09 12.38
C ILE A 196 -2.13 13.98 11.64
N LYS A 197 -2.70 14.97 12.33
CA LYS A 197 -3.73 15.85 11.73
C LYS A 197 -3.21 16.68 10.56
N ASN A 198 -1.93 17.01 10.56
CA ASN A 198 -1.30 17.90 9.59
C ASN A 198 -0.46 17.17 8.53
N ASN A 199 -0.55 15.83 8.47
CA ASN A 199 0.22 15.05 7.52
C ASN A 199 -0.50 13.72 7.19
N GLY A 200 -1.18 13.68 6.05
CA GLY A 200 -1.96 12.52 5.62
C GLY A 200 -3.14 12.91 4.73
N LEU A 201 -4.25 12.17 4.80
CA LEU A 201 -5.44 12.39 3.97
C LEU A 201 -5.96 13.83 4.03
N THR A 202 -5.91 14.46 5.20
CA THR A 202 -6.40 15.83 5.40
C THR A 202 -5.57 16.90 4.71
N THR A 203 -4.33 16.61 4.37
CA THR A 203 -3.40 17.55 3.72
C THR A 203 -2.93 17.08 2.36
N LEU A 204 -3.53 15.99 1.86
CA LEU A 204 -3.18 15.40 0.57
C LEU A 204 -3.47 16.38 -0.57
N LYS A 205 -2.48 16.63 -1.42
CA LYS A 205 -2.60 17.49 -2.60
C LYS A 205 -2.00 16.79 -3.81
N TYR A 206 -2.80 16.65 -4.86
CA TYR A 206 -2.36 16.02 -6.10
C TYR A 206 -3.19 16.50 -7.29
N LYS A 207 -2.71 16.19 -8.49
CA LYS A 207 -3.41 16.43 -9.75
C LYS A 207 -3.41 15.13 -10.56
N ILE A 208 -4.59 14.73 -11.05
CA ILE A 208 -4.69 13.63 -12.01
C ILE A 208 -4.30 14.16 -13.39
N ILE A 209 -3.28 13.56 -13.99
CA ILE A 209 -2.75 13.93 -15.31
C ILE A 209 -3.43 13.11 -16.42
N LYS A 210 -3.70 11.82 -16.11
CA LYS A 210 -4.30 10.88 -17.08
C LYS A 210 -5.02 9.75 -16.34
N GLU A 211 -6.14 9.33 -16.93
CA GLU A 211 -6.84 8.09 -16.55
C GLU A 211 -6.87 7.12 -17.72
N SER A 212 -6.83 5.83 -17.43
CA SER A 212 -6.91 4.75 -18.41
C SER A 212 -7.49 3.48 -17.79
N ILE A 213 -8.14 2.65 -18.60
CA ILE A 213 -8.63 1.34 -18.21
C ILE A 213 -7.64 0.30 -18.73
N LEU A 214 -7.06 -0.50 -17.87
CA LEU A 214 -6.12 -1.58 -18.24
C LEU A 214 -6.84 -2.92 -18.44
N LYS A 215 -7.88 -3.18 -17.67
CA LYS A 215 -8.78 -4.34 -17.73
C LYS A 215 -10.18 -3.87 -17.26
N PRO A 216 -11.26 -4.62 -17.47
CA PRO A 216 -12.62 -4.19 -17.08
C PRO A 216 -12.75 -3.68 -15.63
N ASN A 217 -12.03 -4.28 -14.71
CA ASN A 217 -12.03 -3.93 -13.28
C ASN A 217 -10.71 -3.29 -12.82
N VAL A 218 -9.85 -2.82 -13.73
CA VAL A 218 -8.56 -2.20 -13.41
C VAL A 218 -8.44 -0.84 -14.05
N LYS A 219 -8.44 0.18 -13.23
CA LYS A 219 -8.18 1.56 -13.60
C LYS A 219 -6.72 1.92 -13.28
N LYS A 220 -6.09 2.68 -14.16
CA LYS A 220 -4.81 3.33 -13.87
C LYS A 220 -4.96 4.84 -13.96
N ILE A 221 -4.55 5.53 -12.92
CA ILE A 221 -4.44 6.99 -12.89
C ILE A 221 -2.96 7.38 -12.82
N LYS A 222 -2.58 8.38 -13.63
CA LYS A 222 -1.27 9.01 -13.53
C LYS A 222 -1.41 10.32 -12.81
N VAL A 223 -0.62 10.51 -11.74
CA VAL A 223 -0.78 11.62 -10.81
C VAL A 223 0.52 12.38 -10.58
N GLU A 224 0.39 13.67 -10.38
CA GLU A 224 1.43 14.54 -9.85
C GLU A 224 1.09 14.85 -8.38
N ILE A 225 2.03 14.58 -7.47
CA ILE A 225 1.92 14.92 -6.04
C ILE A 225 2.46 16.33 -5.86
N LEU A 226 1.64 17.23 -5.32
CA LEU A 226 1.93 18.67 -5.20
C LEU A 226 2.73 19.04 -3.94
#